data_cfbf0ebc71499d1ccc2dad2ed7b47d80
#
_entry.id   cfbf0ebc71499d1ccc2dad2ed7b47d80
#
_cell.length_a   1.000
_cell.length_b   1.000
_cell.length_c   1.000
_cell.angle_alpha   90.00
_cell.angle_beta   90.00
_cell.angle_gamma   90.00
#
_symmetry.space_group_name_H-M   'P 1'
#
loop_
_entity.id
_entity.type
_entity.pdbx_description
1 polymer ?
#
loop_
_entity_poly.entity_id
_entity_poly.type
_entity_poly.pdbx_seq_one_letter_code
_entity_poly.pdbx_strand_id
1 'polypeptide(L)'
;MDAVRTDRWAGLAVGWLTMFVVGTDLFVVSPLLPMIAAEYRISPATAGLCVGIFAATYMISAPFFGHVADRIGRRRMLVCCLVAFAIANLLTAAAANLSWMIMARAIAGAAAAGTSPSVYALVGSAAPPERRATWMALVVSGLLVSLALGAPIGAWAGAWLGWAPVFAALAALSLCLVWPNFRVWPSDPSVLAGADAPFYALPTGLVARRLMPMVLWSTGLYGMYTYLGAGLAAAGLSTDMTARAILFYGSGAIAGVLIGGRLADRFGARFMAAASFVGLSACFLVLQLAVHSGIMIELALALTSGVAQLFFPAQQAGLANDFPSRRATMLAWNNSALFLGIGLGSLVGGQAVGFGGFEANLLTSAGIALAGCMITGIVVPAPGAIQEANRPV
;
A
#
# COMPACT_ATOMS: atom_id res chain seq x y z
N MET A 1 -13.12 -15.55 -32.19
CA MET A 1 -12.48 -15.95 -30.90
C MET A 1 -11.25 -15.10 -30.58
N ASP A 2 -10.47 -14.69 -31.57
CA ASP A 2 -9.22 -13.94 -31.34
C ASP A 2 -9.41 -12.50 -30.87
N ALA A 3 -10.40 -11.76 -31.33
CA ALA A 3 -10.69 -10.38 -30.90
C ALA A 3 -11.06 -10.29 -29.40
N VAL A 4 -11.88 -11.20 -28.90
CA VAL A 4 -12.25 -11.27 -27.46
C VAL A 4 -11.06 -11.65 -26.58
N ARG A 5 -10.09 -12.40 -27.11
CA ARG A 5 -8.88 -12.80 -26.41
C ARG A 5 -7.88 -11.64 -26.32
N THR A 6 -7.77 -10.83 -27.36
CA THR A 6 -6.90 -9.65 -27.42
C THR A 6 -7.37 -8.57 -26.42
N ASP A 7 -8.68 -8.34 -26.31
CA ASP A 7 -9.27 -7.37 -25.38
C ASP A 7 -9.01 -7.71 -23.90
N ARG A 8 -9.00 -9.01 -23.55
CA ARG A 8 -8.75 -9.44 -22.17
C ARG A 8 -7.33 -9.17 -21.71
N TRP A 9 -6.33 -9.42 -22.57
CA TRP A 9 -4.93 -9.13 -22.26
C TRP A 9 -4.66 -7.62 -22.20
N ALA A 10 -5.31 -6.85 -23.07
CA ALA A 10 -5.27 -5.40 -23.00
C ALA A 10 -5.82 -4.88 -21.66
N GLY A 11 -6.92 -5.47 -21.16
CA GLY A 11 -7.47 -5.16 -19.85
C GLY A 11 -6.49 -5.42 -18.71
N LEU A 12 -5.83 -6.59 -18.74
CA LEU A 12 -4.82 -6.94 -17.76
C LEU A 12 -3.65 -5.94 -17.75
N ALA A 13 -3.13 -5.59 -18.95
CA ALA A 13 -2.03 -4.64 -19.10
C ALA A 13 -2.40 -3.23 -18.61
N VAL A 14 -3.60 -2.74 -18.97
CA VAL A 14 -4.11 -1.44 -18.56
C VAL A 14 -4.34 -1.41 -17.04
N GLY A 15 -4.90 -2.47 -16.46
CA GLY A 15 -5.07 -2.61 -15.02
C GLY A 15 -3.73 -2.62 -14.29
N TRP A 16 -2.74 -3.34 -14.81
CA TRP A 16 -1.38 -3.39 -14.28
C TRP A 16 -0.72 -2.00 -14.29
N LEU A 17 -0.77 -1.30 -15.43
CA LEU A 17 -0.23 0.05 -15.56
C LEU A 17 -0.91 1.04 -14.62
N THR A 18 -2.23 0.93 -14.45
CA THR A 18 -2.99 1.76 -13.51
C THR A 18 -2.50 1.53 -12.08
N MET A 19 -2.31 0.28 -11.67
CA MET A 19 -1.78 -0.05 -10.34
C MET A 19 -0.33 0.39 -10.17
N PHE A 20 0.48 0.33 -11.23
CA PHE A 20 1.84 0.85 -11.22
C PHE A 20 1.87 2.37 -11.00
N VAL A 21 1.03 3.14 -11.69
CA VAL A 21 0.99 4.61 -11.54
C VAL A 21 0.48 5.00 -10.14
N VAL A 22 -0.60 4.38 -9.66
CA VAL A 22 -1.14 4.64 -8.32
C VAL A 22 -0.12 4.26 -7.23
N GLY A 23 0.57 3.14 -7.41
CA GLY A 23 1.62 2.71 -6.48
C GLY A 23 2.84 3.63 -6.51
N THR A 24 3.24 4.10 -7.70
CA THR A 24 4.36 5.06 -7.82
C THR A 24 4.05 6.34 -7.05
N ASP A 25 2.84 6.88 -7.17
CA ASP A 25 2.42 8.05 -6.40
C ASP A 25 2.49 7.82 -4.87
N LEU A 26 2.07 6.65 -4.42
CA LEU A 26 2.11 6.30 -3.00
C LEU A 26 3.55 6.23 -2.47
N PHE A 27 4.45 5.59 -3.22
CA PHE A 27 5.80 5.27 -2.74
C PHE A 27 6.84 6.35 -3.04
N VAL A 28 6.65 7.17 -4.06
CA VAL A 28 7.63 8.19 -4.47
C VAL A 28 7.75 9.36 -3.47
N VAL A 29 6.74 9.57 -2.63
CA VAL A 29 6.78 10.64 -1.62
C VAL A 29 7.95 10.48 -0.66
N SER A 30 8.27 9.24 -0.24
CA SER A 30 9.37 8.97 0.68
C SER A 30 10.74 9.49 0.18
N PRO A 31 11.22 9.12 -1.01
CA PRO A 31 12.48 9.67 -1.53
C PRO A 31 12.43 11.16 -1.87
N LEU A 32 11.26 11.72 -2.20
CA LEU A 32 11.10 13.15 -2.49
C LEU A 32 10.91 14.01 -1.24
N LEU A 33 10.64 13.39 -0.09
CA LEU A 33 10.32 14.07 1.16
C LEU A 33 11.41 15.06 1.62
N PRO A 34 12.74 14.78 1.51
CA PRO A 34 13.77 15.76 1.83
C PRO A 34 13.68 17.02 0.99
N MET A 35 13.39 16.89 -0.30
CA MET A 35 13.27 18.01 -1.23
C MET A 35 12.06 18.89 -0.91
N ILE A 36 10.91 18.23 -0.63
CA ILE A 36 9.68 18.90 -0.22
C ILE A 36 9.89 19.65 1.11
N ALA A 37 10.56 19.00 2.08
CA ALA A 37 10.86 19.60 3.37
C ALA A 37 11.77 20.82 3.24
N ALA A 38 12.80 20.74 2.40
CA ALA A 38 13.74 21.83 2.14
C ALA A 38 13.06 23.02 1.45
N GLU A 39 12.24 22.78 0.43
CA GLU A 39 11.56 23.83 -0.34
C GLU A 39 10.57 24.62 0.53
N TYR A 40 9.77 23.94 1.33
CA TYR A 40 8.83 24.60 2.24
C TYR A 40 9.43 25.03 3.59
N ARG A 41 10.73 24.76 3.81
CA ARG A 41 11.45 25.06 5.06
C ARG A 41 10.76 24.50 6.30
N ILE A 42 10.33 23.24 6.20
CA ILE A 42 9.65 22.49 7.25
C ILE A 42 10.46 21.27 7.67
N SER A 43 10.11 20.70 8.82
CA SER A 43 10.75 19.46 9.26
C SER A 43 10.34 18.27 8.40
N PRO A 44 11.18 17.23 8.26
CA PRO A 44 10.78 15.97 7.62
C PRO A 44 9.53 15.35 8.26
N ALA A 45 9.37 15.48 9.57
CA ALA A 45 8.17 15.03 10.29
C ALA A 45 6.90 15.72 9.79
N THR A 46 6.96 17.04 9.56
CA THR A 46 5.85 17.81 9.02
C THR A 46 5.57 17.44 7.56
N ALA A 47 6.62 17.26 6.74
CA ALA A 47 6.47 16.83 5.36
C ALA A 47 5.84 15.43 5.24
N GLY A 48 6.11 14.54 6.18
CA GLY A 48 5.50 13.21 6.27
C GLY A 48 3.97 13.22 6.37
N LEU A 49 3.37 14.32 6.84
CA LEU A 49 1.90 14.49 6.86
C LEU A 49 1.27 14.31 5.47
N CYS A 50 2.04 14.54 4.39
CA CYS A 50 1.58 14.29 3.01
C CYS A 50 1.24 12.81 2.76
N VAL A 51 1.98 11.88 3.39
CA VAL A 51 1.69 10.44 3.35
C VAL A 51 0.54 10.11 4.30
N GLY A 52 0.57 10.67 5.50
CA GLY A 52 -0.46 10.44 6.51
C GLY A 52 -1.86 10.84 6.04
N ILE A 53 -2.00 12.03 5.45
CA ILE A 53 -3.30 12.52 4.96
C ILE A 53 -3.81 11.71 3.76
N PHE A 54 -2.92 11.31 2.84
CA PHE A 54 -3.27 10.41 1.74
C PHE A 54 -3.84 9.10 2.28
N ALA A 55 -3.16 8.48 3.24
CA ALA A 55 -3.58 7.22 3.83
C ALA A 55 -4.91 7.35 4.61
N ALA A 56 -5.08 8.43 5.38
CA ALA A 56 -6.29 8.70 6.14
C ALA A 56 -7.50 8.88 5.20
N THR A 57 -7.35 9.69 4.16
CA THR A 57 -8.44 9.92 3.20
C THR A 57 -8.73 8.68 2.36
N TYR A 58 -7.72 7.89 2.00
CA TYR A 58 -7.93 6.58 1.38
C TYR A 58 -8.78 5.67 2.26
N MET A 59 -8.40 5.50 3.53
CA MET A 59 -9.10 4.65 4.49
C MET A 59 -10.58 5.05 4.65
N ILE A 60 -10.84 6.36 4.81
CA ILE A 60 -12.20 6.89 5.01
C ILE A 60 -13.04 6.77 3.74
N SER A 61 -12.45 7.01 2.56
CA SER A 61 -13.15 7.05 1.29
C SER A 61 -13.42 5.66 0.70
N ALA A 62 -12.61 4.64 1.05
CA ALA A 62 -12.71 3.31 0.44
C ALA A 62 -14.10 2.65 0.62
N PRO A 63 -14.72 2.62 1.80
CA PRO A 63 -16.07 2.07 1.97
C PRO A 63 -17.13 2.86 1.19
N PHE A 64 -17.02 4.18 1.19
CA PHE A 64 -17.95 5.07 0.46
C PHE A 64 -17.89 4.83 -1.05
N PHE A 65 -16.69 4.81 -1.62
CA PHE A 65 -16.50 4.60 -3.05
C PHE A 65 -16.82 3.17 -3.49
N GLY A 66 -16.63 2.18 -2.61
CA GLY A 66 -17.13 0.83 -2.84
C GLY A 66 -18.66 0.82 -3.08
N HIS A 67 -19.41 1.47 -2.20
CA HIS A 67 -20.86 1.58 -2.32
C HIS A 67 -21.31 2.39 -3.57
N VAL A 68 -20.62 3.49 -3.87
CA VAL A 68 -20.89 4.28 -5.09
C VAL A 68 -20.58 3.45 -6.34
N ALA A 69 -19.48 2.68 -6.36
CA ALA A 69 -19.10 1.82 -7.48
C ALA A 69 -20.16 0.75 -7.77
N ASP A 70 -20.82 0.20 -6.75
CA ASP A 70 -21.90 -0.77 -6.93
C ASP A 70 -23.17 -0.12 -7.57
N ARG A 71 -23.37 1.20 -7.40
CA ARG A 71 -24.50 1.94 -7.98
C ARG A 71 -24.24 2.43 -9.41
N ILE A 72 -23.08 3.05 -9.67
CA ILE A 72 -22.77 3.69 -10.96
C ILE A 72 -22.02 2.77 -11.93
N GLY A 73 -21.56 1.60 -11.44
CA GLY A 73 -20.72 0.65 -12.17
C GLY A 73 -19.22 0.92 -11.97
N ARG A 74 -18.45 -0.15 -11.85
CA ARG A 74 -17.02 -0.12 -11.51
C ARG A 74 -16.15 0.56 -12.56
N ARG A 75 -16.51 0.43 -13.85
CA ARG A 75 -15.81 1.13 -14.93
C ARG A 75 -15.94 2.65 -14.82
N ARG A 76 -17.16 3.15 -14.58
CA ARG A 76 -17.39 4.60 -14.42
C ARG A 76 -16.67 5.11 -13.18
N MET A 77 -16.76 4.38 -12.07
CA MET A 77 -16.05 4.71 -10.83
C MET A 77 -14.56 4.81 -11.07
N LEU A 78 -13.94 3.81 -11.71
CA LEU A 78 -12.52 3.80 -12.04
C LEU A 78 -12.11 5.04 -12.85
N VAL A 79 -12.85 5.34 -13.91
CA VAL A 79 -12.54 6.47 -14.80
C VAL A 79 -12.66 7.80 -14.06
N CYS A 80 -13.74 8.02 -13.31
CA CYS A 80 -13.93 9.26 -12.53
C CYS A 80 -12.83 9.43 -11.48
N CYS A 81 -12.48 8.36 -10.76
CA CYS A 81 -11.43 8.40 -9.75
C CYS A 81 -10.04 8.59 -10.39
N LEU A 82 -9.77 8.00 -11.55
CA LEU A 82 -8.50 8.18 -12.25
C LEU A 82 -8.32 9.63 -12.77
N VAL A 83 -9.40 10.26 -13.23
CA VAL A 83 -9.40 11.69 -13.57
C VAL A 83 -9.17 12.55 -12.33
N ALA A 84 -9.88 12.26 -11.23
CA ALA A 84 -9.69 12.97 -9.97
C ALA A 84 -8.25 12.79 -9.42
N PHE A 85 -7.68 11.61 -9.58
CA PHE A 85 -6.30 11.30 -9.20
C PHE A 85 -5.28 12.09 -10.05
N ALA A 86 -5.53 12.20 -11.35
CA ALA A 86 -4.70 13.02 -12.24
C ALA A 86 -4.76 14.51 -11.86
N ILE A 87 -5.96 15.03 -11.59
CA ILE A 87 -6.14 16.42 -11.12
C ILE A 87 -5.41 16.62 -9.78
N ALA A 88 -5.55 15.70 -8.84
CA ALA A 88 -4.89 15.77 -7.54
C ALA A 88 -3.35 15.78 -7.68
N ASN A 89 -2.79 14.98 -8.58
CA ASN A 89 -1.36 14.99 -8.87
C ASN A 89 -0.90 16.30 -9.53
N LEU A 90 -1.72 16.87 -10.42
CA LEU A 90 -1.44 18.18 -11.00
C LEU A 90 -1.48 19.29 -9.93
N LEU A 91 -2.46 19.23 -9.03
CA LEU A 91 -2.55 20.16 -7.89
C LEU A 91 -1.36 19.97 -6.94
N THR A 92 -0.89 18.74 -6.73
CA THR A 92 0.33 18.46 -5.97
C THR A 92 1.54 19.09 -6.64
N ALA A 93 1.70 18.93 -7.94
CA ALA A 93 2.80 19.54 -8.71
C ALA A 93 2.78 21.08 -8.68
N ALA A 94 1.58 21.67 -8.61
CA ALA A 94 1.39 23.12 -8.54
C ALA A 94 1.34 23.67 -7.10
N ALA A 95 1.61 22.86 -6.09
CA ALA A 95 1.46 23.27 -4.70
C ALA A 95 2.47 24.34 -4.31
N ALA A 96 1.99 25.54 -4.01
CA ALA A 96 2.82 26.68 -3.60
C ALA A 96 3.19 26.68 -2.10
N ASN A 97 2.51 25.88 -1.30
CA ASN A 97 2.73 25.75 0.14
C ASN A 97 2.24 24.41 0.66
N LEU A 98 2.61 24.10 1.90
CA LEU A 98 2.28 22.83 2.56
C LEU A 98 0.77 22.60 2.66
N SER A 99 -0.03 23.61 2.99
CA SER A 99 -1.49 23.44 3.14
C SER A 99 -2.14 23.05 1.83
N TRP A 100 -1.72 23.64 0.73
CA TRP A 100 -2.15 23.26 -0.61
C TRP A 100 -1.74 21.82 -0.95
N MET A 101 -0.48 21.48 -0.66
CA MET A 101 0.01 20.11 -0.88
C MET A 101 -0.79 19.08 -0.07
N ILE A 102 -1.05 19.34 1.22
CA ILE A 102 -1.85 18.45 2.07
C ILE A 102 -3.25 18.27 1.48
N MET A 103 -3.91 19.34 1.01
CA MET A 103 -5.21 19.26 0.37
C MET A 103 -5.17 18.42 -0.93
N ALA A 104 -4.18 18.63 -1.78
CA ALA A 104 -3.99 17.85 -3.00
C ALA A 104 -3.73 16.37 -2.70
N ARG A 105 -2.91 16.06 -1.69
CA ARG A 105 -2.66 14.68 -1.22
C ARG A 105 -3.91 14.02 -0.63
N ALA A 106 -4.77 14.80 0.07
CA ALA A 106 -6.05 14.28 0.55
C ALA A 106 -6.97 13.86 -0.62
N ILE A 107 -7.06 14.67 -1.67
CA ILE A 107 -7.84 14.35 -2.87
C ILE A 107 -7.24 13.12 -3.58
N ALA A 108 -5.90 13.04 -3.69
CA ALA A 108 -5.21 11.90 -4.29
C ALA A 108 -5.51 10.59 -3.55
N GLY A 109 -5.44 10.61 -2.21
CA GLY A 109 -5.77 9.45 -1.39
C GLY A 109 -7.22 8.99 -1.54
N ALA A 110 -8.17 9.93 -1.55
CA ALA A 110 -9.57 9.63 -1.80
C ALA A 110 -9.78 9.02 -3.21
N ALA A 111 -9.19 9.61 -4.24
CA ALA A 111 -9.28 9.10 -5.61
C ALA A 111 -8.65 7.70 -5.78
N ALA A 112 -7.50 7.46 -5.15
CA ALA A 112 -6.85 6.15 -5.13
C ALA A 112 -7.73 5.07 -4.48
N ALA A 113 -8.51 5.44 -3.45
CA ALA A 113 -9.45 4.54 -2.75
C ALA A 113 -10.58 4.03 -3.64
N GLY A 114 -11.00 4.79 -4.65
CA GLY A 114 -11.97 4.32 -5.65
C GLY A 114 -11.30 3.63 -6.85
N THR A 115 -10.05 3.97 -7.16
CA THR A 115 -9.31 3.43 -8.31
C THR A 115 -8.90 1.97 -8.09
N SER A 116 -8.14 1.68 -7.04
CA SER A 116 -7.54 0.35 -6.82
C SER A 116 -8.56 -0.77 -6.68
N PRO A 117 -9.61 -0.66 -5.84
CA PRO A 117 -10.63 -1.71 -5.74
C PRO A 117 -11.41 -1.93 -7.03
N SER A 118 -11.66 -0.83 -7.80
CA SER A 118 -12.34 -0.93 -9.09
C SER A 118 -11.52 -1.70 -10.11
N VAL A 119 -10.20 -1.46 -10.19
CA VAL A 119 -9.28 -2.25 -11.04
C VAL A 119 -9.32 -3.72 -10.65
N TYR A 120 -9.19 -4.04 -9.36
CA TYR A 120 -9.22 -5.44 -8.90
C TYR A 120 -10.53 -6.14 -9.25
N ALA A 121 -11.66 -5.45 -9.07
CA ALA A 121 -12.96 -6.01 -9.37
C ALA A 121 -13.16 -6.24 -10.89
N LEU A 122 -12.75 -5.29 -11.74
CA LEU A 122 -12.85 -5.40 -13.19
C LEU A 122 -11.95 -6.51 -13.72
N VAL A 123 -10.70 -6.59 -13.25
CA VAL A 123 -9.78 -7.69 -13.59
C VAL A 123 -10.31 -9.03 -13.12
N GLY A 124 -10.83 -9.11 -11.89
CA GLY A 124 -11.40 -10.33 -11.34
C GLY A 124 -12.62 -10.83 -12.11
N SER A 125 -13.44 -9.92 -12.67
CA SER A 125 -14.58 -10.28 -13.52
C SER A 125 -14.19 -10.68 -14.94
N ALA A 126 -13.15 -10.04 -15.50
CA ALA A 126 -12.67 -10.32 -16.86
C ALA A 126 -11.78 -11.59 -16.95
N ALA A 127 -11.18 -11.98 -15.83
CA ALA A 127 -10.26 -13.11 -15.76
C ALA A 127 -10.99 -14.46 -16.03
N PRO A 128 -10.38 -15.37 -16.82
CA PRO A 128 -10.88 -16.75 -16.93
C PRO A 128 -10.96 -17.41 -15.55
N PRO A 129 -12.02 -18.18 -15.25
CA PRO A 129 -12.20 -18.79 -13.91
C PRO A 129 -10.97 -19.56 -13.42
N GLU A 130 -10.30 -20.30 -14.33
CA GLU A 130 -9.15 -21.17 -14.06
C GLU A 130 -7.86 -20.34 -13.79
N ARG A 131 -7.82 -19.06 -14.20
CA ARG A 131 -6.65 -18.19 -14.13
C ARG A 131 -6.91 -16.92 -13.31
N ARG A 132 -8.05 -16.83 -12.62
CA ARG A 132 -8.43 -15.62 -11.86
C ARG A 132 -7.38 -15.23 -10.83
N ALA A 133 -6.86 -16.20 -10.07
CA ALA A 133 -5.81 -15.94 -9.08
C ALA A 133 -4.52 -15.40 -9.73
N THR A 134 -4.12 -15.98 -10.87
CA THR A 134 -2.93 -15.52 -11.61
C THR A 134 -3.11 -14.09 -12.14
N TRP A 135 -4.29 -13.74 -12.67
CA TRP A 135 -4.57 -12.40 -13.16
C TRP A 135 -4.58 -11.37 -12.04
N MET A 136 -5.17 -11.71 -10.91
CA MET A 136 -5.15 -10.86 -9.72
C MET A 136 -3.72 -10.63 -9.21
N ALA A 137 -2.90 -11.68 -9.14
CA ALA A 137 -1.50 -11.58 -8.74
C ALA A 137 -0.70 -10.69 -9.73
N LEU A 138 -0.92 -10.85 -11.04
CA LEU A 138 -0.29 -9.99 -12.04
C LEU A 138 -0.65 -8.52 -11.86
N VAL A 139 -1.93 -8.18 -11.65
CA VAL A 139 -2.31 -6.78 -11.45
C VAL A 139 -1.76 -6.21 -10.16
N VAL A 140 -1.79 -6.98 -9.06
CA VAL A 140 -1.18 -6.58 -7.79
C VAL A 140 0.33 -6.38 -7.92
N SER A 141 1.01 -7.15 -8.79
CA SER A 141 2.44 -6.96 -9.03
C SER A 141 2.78 -5.57 -9.57
N GLY A 142 1.84 -4.89 -10.24
CA GLY A 142 2.02 -3.48 -10.66
C GLY A 142 2.34 -2.56 -9.48
N LEU A 143 1.66 -2.76 -8.35
CA LEU A 143 1.94 -2.02 -7.12
C LEU A 143 3.33 -2.36 -6.53
N LEU A 144 3.73 -3.63 -6.55
CA LEU A 144 5.06 -4.04 -6.05
C LEU A 144 6.19 -3.54 -6.97
N VAL A 145 5.97 -3.62 -8.29
CA VAL A 145 6.94 -3.10 -9.27
C VAL A 145 7.05 -1.57 -9.19
N SER A 146 5.97 -0.86 -8.83
CA SER A 146 6.05 0.59 -8.58
C SER A 146 6.95 0.94 -7.39
N LEU A 147 6.96 0.11 -6.35
CA LEU A 147 7.90 0.26 -5.23
C LEU A 147 9.35 0.00 -5.66
N ALA A 148 9.57 -1.02 -6.51
CA ALA A 148 10.90 -1.42 -6.96
C ALA A 148 11.47 -0.52 -8.07
N LEU A 149 10.63 0.04 -8.95
CA LEU A 149 11.06 0.83 -10.09
C LEU A 149 10.48 2.24 -10.08
N GLY A 150 9.19 2.40 -9.81
CA GLY A 150 8.51 3.70 -9.86
C GLY A 150 9.08 4.69 -8.85
N ALA A 151 9.25 4.29 -7.60
CA ALA A 151 9.79 5.15 -6.57
C ALA A 151 11.27 5.52 -6.81
N PRO A 152 12.19 4.59 -7.18
CA PRO A 152 13.57 4.95 -7.54
C PRO A 152 13.67 5.84 -8.79
N ILE A 153 12.89 5.56 -9.83
CA ILE A 153 12.84 6.41 -11.04
C ILE A 153 12.37 7.82 -10.67
N GLY A 154 11.33 7.93 -9.83
CA GLY A 154 10.85 9.21 -9.34
C GLY A 154 11.86 9.93 -8.45
N ALA A 155 12.62 9.23 -7.61
CA ALA A 155 13.71 9.78 -6.83
C ALA A 155 14.80 10.37 -7.72
N TRP A 156 15.21 9.60 -8.73
CA TRP A 156 16.23 10.01 -9.70
C TRP A 156 15.74 11.21 -10.55
N ALA A 157 14.51 11.15 -11.07
CA ALA A 157 13.92 12.27 -11.81
C ALA A 157 13.79 13.52 -10.92
N GLY A 158 13.40 13.35 -9.66
CA GLY A 158 13.31 14.44 -8.69
C GLY A 158 14.66 15.11 -8.42
N ALA A 159 15.75 14.36 -8.41
CA ALA A 159 17.10 14.93 -8.26
C ALA A 159 17.50 15.90 -9.38
N TRP A 160 17.05 15.63 -10.59
CA TRP A 160 17.39 16.43 -11.76
C TRP A 160 16.38 17.55 -12.06
N LEU A 161 15.10 17.28 -11.85
CA LEU A 161 14.01 18.15 -12.28
C LEU A 161 13.27 18.81 -11.11
N GLY A 162 13.54 18.38 -9.87
CA GLY A 162 12.73 18.70 -8.70
C GLY A 162 11.53 17.76 -8.53
N TRP A 163 10.89 17.84 -7.37
CA TRP A 163 9.77 16.94 -7.00
C TRP A 163 8.48 17.24 -7.79
N ALA A 164 8.20 18.50 -8.12
CA ALA A 164 6.97 18.92 -8.78
C ALA A 164 6.76 18.28 -10.17
N PRO A 165 7.76 18.23 -11.08
CA PRO A 165 7.64 17.54 -12.37
C PRO A 165 7.34 16.04 -12.25
N VAL A 166 7.75 15.38 -11.16
CA VAL A 166 7.44 13.96 -10.93
C VAL A 166 5.93 13.78 -10.76
N PHE A 167 5.27 14.63 -9.96
CA PHE A 167 3.82 14.60 -9.82
C PHE A 167 3.09 15.04 -11.09
N ALA A 168 3.63 16.00 -11.84
CA ALA A 168 3.08 16.37 -13.15
C ALA A 168 3.14 15.21 -14.15
N ALA A 169 4.22 14.43 -14.15
CA ALA A 169 4.34 13.23 -14.96
C ALA A 169 3.33 12.14 -14.54
N LEU A 170 3.13 11.94 -13.23
CA LEU A 170 2.09 11.03 -12.72
C LEU A 170 0.68 11.48 -13.10
N ALA A 171 0.41 12.79 -13.10
CA ALA A 171 -0.85 13.34 -13.61
C ALA A 171 -1.04 13.04 -15.09
N ALA A 172 -0.03 13.28 -15.92
CA ALA A 172 -0.07 13.00 -17.34
C ALA A 172 -0.27 11.51 -17.64
N LEU A 173 0.47 10.62 -16.95
CA LEU A 173 0.32 9.16 -17.08
C LEU A 173 -1.08 8.71 -16.65
N SER A 174 -1.62 9.27 -15.57
CA SER A 174 -2.99 8.97 -15.12
C SER A 174 -4.02 9.38 -16.17
N LEU A 175 -3.90 10.57 -16.77
CA LEU A 175 -4.78 11.02 -17.85
C LEU A 175 -4.66 10.13 -19.10
N CYS A 176 -3.44 9.74 -19.48
CA CYS A 176 -3.21 8.81 -20.60
C CYS A 176 -3.90 7.46 -20.36
N LEU A 177 -4.04 7.01 -19.11
CA LEU A 177 -4.69 5.77 -18.75
C LEU A 177 -6.22 5.87 -18.69
N VAL A 178 -6.81 7.06 -18.64
CA VAL A 178 -8.28 7.25 -18.62
C VAL A 178 -8.93 6.60 -19.84
N TRP A 179 -8.47 6.95 -21.03
CA TRP A 179 -9.03 6.43 -22.28
C TRP A 179 -8.93 4.91 -22.44
N PRO A 180 -7.76 4.27 -22.23
CA PRO A 180 -7.64 2.82 -22.24
C PRO A 180 -8.57 2.14 -21.23
N ASN A 181 -8.65 2.64 -20.00
CA ASN A 181 -9.55 2.08 -18.98
C ASN A 181 -11.04 2.24 -19.37
N PHE A 182 -11.40 3.34 -20.01
CA PHE A 182 -12.76 3.50 -20.51
C PHE A 182 -13.11 2.54 -21.65
N ARG A 183 -12.15 2.20 -22.52
CA ARG A 183 -12.38 1.37 -23.72
C ARG A 183 -12.33 -0.12 -23.44
N VAL A 184 -11.41 -0.55 -22.60
CA VAL A 184 -11.10 -1.97 -22.42
C VAL A 184 -12.10 -2.68 -21.50
N TRP A 185 -12.60 -1.98 -20.48
CA TRP A 185 -13.52 -2.59 -19.53
C TRP A 185 -14.96 -2.58 -20.04
N PRO A 186 -15.69 -3.71 -19.90
CA PRO A 186 -17.12 -3.71 -20.24
C PRO A 186 -17.89 -2.71 -19.36
N SER A 187 -18.98 -2.16 -19.89
CA SER A 187 -19.94 -1.42 -19.09
C SER A 187 -20.64 -2.42 -18.19
N ASP A 188 -20.34 -2.37 -16.90
CA ASP A 188 -21.10 -3.13 -15.91
C ASP A 188 -22.51 -2.55 -15.81
N PRO A 189 -23.57 -3.35 -16.03
CA PRO A 189 -24.87 -2.96 -15.52
C PRO A 189 -24.73 -2.89 -14.00
N SER A 190 -25.24 -1.80 -13.39
CA SER A 190 -25.30 -1.63 -11.94
C SER A 190 -25.86 -2.91 -11.31
N VAL A 191 -25.02 -3.65 -10.58
CA VAL A 191 -25.46 -4.86 -9.89
C VAL A 191 -26.17 -4.42 -8.61
N LEU A 192 -27.44 -4.03 -8.76
CA LEU A 192 -28.34 -3.79 -7.62
C LEU A 192 -28.78 -5.09 -6.91
N ALA A 193 -28.18 -6.23 -7.25
CA ALA A 193 -28.53 -7.51 -6.70
C ALA A 193 -27.49 -7.98 -5.67
N GLY A 194 -27.77 -7.77 -4.39
CA GLY A 194 -27.09 -8.47 -3.29
C GLY A 194 -26.28 -7.63 -2.31
N ALA A 195 -26.41 -6.30 -2.31
CA ALA A 195 -25.67 -5.43 -1.38
C ALA A 195 -26.29 -5.33 0.04
N ASP A 196 -27.34 -6.08 0.35
CA ASP A 196 -28.07 -6.00 1.62
C ASP A 196 -27.56 -6.90 2.74
N ALA A 197 -26.32 -7.39 2.66
CA ALA A 197 -25.72 -8.00 3.84
C ALA A 197 -25.34 -6.86 4.81
N PRO A 198 -26.02 -6.73 5.98
CA PRO A 198 -25.77 -5.63 6.88
C PRO A 198 -24.30 -5.64 7.31
N PHE A 199 -23.64 -4.50 7.10
CA PHE A 199 -22.23 -4.23 7.43
C PHE A 199 -21.90 -4.50 8.91
N TYR A 200 -22.93 -4.64 9.75
CA TYR A 200 -22.85 -4.65 11.22
C TYR A 200 -22.95 -6.02 11.90
N ALA A 201 -23.01 -7.13 11.15
CA ALA A 201 -23.30 -8.44 11.75
C ALA A 201 -22.05 -9.23 12.24
N LEU A 202 -20.84 -8.63 12.23
CA LEU A 202 -19.67 -9.27 12.83
C LEU A 202 -19.35 -8.69 14.20
N PRO A 203 -18.96 -9.52 15.20
CA PRO A 203 -18.51 -9.02 16.49
C PRO A 203 -17.32 -8.06 16.31
N THR A 204 -17.52 -6.77 16.58
CA THR A 204 -16.53 -5.72 16.36
C THR A 204 -15.19 -6.01 17.06
N GLY A 205 -15.24 -6.57 18.27
CA GLY A 205 -14.04 -6.96 19.02
C GLY A 205 -13.22 -8.06 18.34
N LEU A 206 -13.86 -9.06 17.75
CA LEU A 206 -13.19 -10.14 17.02
C LEU A 206 -12.52 -9.60 15.75
N VAL A 207 -13.25 -8.79 15.00
CA VAL A 207 -12.74 -8.15 13.78
C VAL A 207 -11.56 -7.25 14.09
N ALA A 208 -11.67 -6.37 15.07
CA ALA A 208 -10.59 -5.47 15.49
C ALA A 208 -9.33 -6.27 15.87
N ARG A 209 -9.48 -7.35 16.66
CA ARG A 209 -8.35 -8.20 17.06
C ARG A 209 -7.67 -8.88 15.86
N ARG A 210 -8.45 -9.30 14.84
CA ARG A 210 -7.91 -9.98 13.65
C ARG A 210 -7.27 -9.03 12.65
N LEU A 211 -7.65 -7.74 12.67
CA LEU A 211 -7.08 -6.71 11.81
C LEU A 211 -5.91 -5.94 12.46
N MET A 212 -5.82 -5.97 13.81
CA MET A 212 -4.75 -5.28 14.53
C MET A 212 -3.34 -5.66 14.09
N PRO A 213 -3.01 -6.93 13.78
CA PRO A 213 -1.70 -7.27 13.22
C PRO A 213 -1.37 -6.51 11.93
N MET A 214 -2.37 -6.32 11.03
CA MET A 214 -2.17 -5.53 9.81
C MET A 214 -1.89 -4.06 10.13
N VAL A 215 -2.61 -3.48 11.09
CA VAL A 215 -2.36 -2.08 11.53
C VAL A 215 -0.95 -1.94 12.06
N LEU A 216 -0.50 -2.82 12.96
CA LEU A 216 0.83 -2.74 13.57
C LEU A 216 1.95 -3.00 12.54
N TRP A 217 1.77 -3.99 11.67
CA TRP A 217 2.71 -4.27 10.61
C TRP A 217 2.90 -3.06 9.69
N SER A 218 1.80 -2.47 9.23
CA SER A 218 1.86 -1.31 8.36
C SER A 218 2.34 -0.06 9.10
N THR A 219 2.00 0.14 10.38
CA THR A 219 2.51 1.25 11.18
C THR A 219 4.04 1.19 11.29
N GLY A 220 4.61 0.05 11.65
CA GLY A 220 6.07 -0.10 11.77
C GLY A 220 6.78 0.01 10.42
N LEU A 221 6.31 -0.73 9.42
CA LEU A 221 6.96 -0.76 8.11
C LEU A 221 6.88 0.58 7.39
N TYR A 222 5.70 1.18 7.29
CA TYR A 222 5.52 2.45 6.59
C TYR A 222 5.92 3.67 7.43
N GLY A 223 5.98 3.55 8.77
CA GLY A 223 6.63 4.53 9.63
C GLY A 223 8.11 4.69 9.26
N MET A 224 8.83 3.59 9.12
CA MET A 224 10.21 3.59 8.63
C MET A 224 10.28 4.07 7.17
N TYR A 225 9.48 3.49 6.26
CA TYR A 225 9.56 3.78 4.83
C TYR A 225 9.25 5.24 4.50
N THR A 226 8.27 5.87 5.15
CA THR A 226 7.91 7.27 4.93
C THR A 226 9.11 8.21 5.10
N TYR A 227 9.94 7.94 6.10
CA TYR A 227 11.11 8.77 6.43
C TYR A 227 12.43 8.20 5.93
N LEU A 228 12.39 7.11 5.14
CA LEU A 228 13.60 6.46 4.61
C LEU A 228 14.45 7.43 3.79
N GLY A 229 13.84 8.15 2.84
CA GLY A 229 14.57 9.11 2.02
C GLY A 229 15.23 10.22 2.85
N ALA A 230 14.51 10.76 3.86
CA ALA A 230 15.05 11.76 4.77
C ALA A 230 16.16 11.20 5.67
N GLY A 231 16.01 9.96 6.15
CA GLY A 231 17.00 9.27 6.97
C GLY A 231 18.30 9.01 6.21
N LEU A 232 18.20 8.52 4.98
CA LEU A 232 19.37 8.27 4.14
C LEU A 232 20.08 9.56 3.75
N ALA A 233 19.35 10.62 3.43
CA ALA A 233 19.92 11.96 3.16
C ALA A 233 20.62 12.53 4.40
N ALA A 234 20.03 12.39 5.59
CA ALA A 234 20.66 12.82 6.85
C ALA A 234 21.93 12.01 7.18
N ALA A 235 21.99 10.74 6.76
CA ALA A 235 23.18 9.91 6.87
C ALA A 235 24.26 10.22 5.81
N GLY A 236 24.03 11.22 4.94
CA GLY A 236 25.00 11.66 3.93
C GLY A 236 25.01 10.84 2.65
N LEU A 237 24.00 9.98 2.41
CA LEU A 237 23.92 9.22 1.16
C LEU A 237 23.46 10.13 0.02
N SER A 238 24.11 9.96 -1.15
CA SER A 238 23.71 10.67 -2.37
C SER A 238 22.32 10.21 -2.84
N THR A 239 21.69 11.01 -3.72
CA THR A 239 20.40 10.64 -4.30
C THR A 239 20.46 9.35 -5.10
N ASP A 240 21.56 9.10 -5.83
CA ASP A 240 21.76 7.85 -6.57
C ASP A 240 21.84 6.64 -5.64
N MET A 241 22.56 6.77 -4.51
CA MET A 241 22.62 5.73 -3.49
C MET A 241 21.23 5.49 -2.86
N THR A 242 20.51 6.57 -2.58
CA THR A 242 19.14 6.49 -2.05
C THR A 242 18.20 5.79 -3.04
N ALA A 243 18.25 6.15 -4.32
CA ALA A 243 17.43 5.51 -5.36
C ALA A 243 17.75 4.01 -5.49
N ARG A 244 19.05 3.63 -5.47
CA ARG A 244 19.46 2.22 -5.48
C ARG A 244 19.00 1.47 -4.22
N ALA A 245 19.14 2.07 -3.05
CA ALA A 245 18.68 1.49 -1.80
C ALA A 245 17.17 1.20 -1.81
N ILE A 246 16.36 2.09 -2.39
CA ILE A 246 14.92 1.89 -2.58
C ILE A 246 14.63 0.81 -3.65
N LEU A 247 15.43 0.72 -4.72
CA LEU A 247 15.35 -0.37 -5.69
C LEU A 247 15.56 -1.74 -5.01
N PHE A 248 16.59 -1.84 -4.17
CA PHE A 248 16.87 -3.07 -3.39
C PHE A 248 15.72 -3.37 -2.41
N TYR A 249 15.18 -2.35 -1.73
CA TYR A 249 14.00 -2.50 -0.87
C TYR A 249 12.80 -3.05 -1.66
N GLY A 250 12.47 -2.47 -2.81
CA GLY A 250 11.38 -2.94 -3.65
C GLY A 250 11.59 -4.35 -4.20
N SER A 251 12.83 -4.68 -4.58
CA SER A 251 13.20 -6.03 -5.04
C SER A 251 13.04 -7.07 -3.93
N GLY A 252 13.46 -6.73 -2.71
CA GLY A 252 13.23 -7.54 -1.53
C GLY A 252 11.74 -7.76 -1.25
N ALA A 253 10.91 -6.73 -1.41
CA ALA A 253 9.47 -6.82 -1.24
C ALA A 253 8.84 -7.84 -2.22
N ILE A 254 9.21 -7.79 -3.49
CA ILE A 254 8.74 -8.75 -4.51
C ILE A 254 9.14 -10.18 -4.12
N ALA A 255 10.40 -10.40 -3.78
CA ALA A 255 10.90 -11.70 -3.34
C ALA A 255 10.15 -12.20 -2.09
N GLY A 256 9.95 -11.32 -1.10
CA GLY A 256 9.26 -11.63 0.15
C GLY A 256 7.82 -12.07 -0.06
N VAL A 257 7.05 -11.40 -0.92
CA VAL A 257 5.66 -11.83 -1.24
C VAL A 257 5.64 -13.19 -1.92
N LEU A 258 6.52 -13.42 -2.90
CA LEU A 258 6.57 -14.68 -3.66
C LEU A 258 6.97 -15.87 -2.77
N ILE A 259 7.94 -15.68 -1.88
CA ILE A 259 8.40 -16.70 -0.94
C ILE A 259 7.40 -16.87 0.20
N GLY A 260 6.84 -15.77 0.71
CA GLY A 260 5.93 -15.73 1.85
C GLY A 260 4.67 -16.57 1.66
N GLY A 261 4.09 -16.58 0.46
CA GLY A 261 2.95 -17.44 0.14
C GLY A 261 3.28 -18.91 0.34
N ARG A 262 4.39 -19.39 -0.26
CA ARG A 262 4.84 -20.79 -0.14
C ARG A 262 5.19 -21.18 1.31
N LEU A 263 5.83 -20.27 2.04
CA LEU A 263 6.18 -20.51 3.45
C LEU A 263 4.91 -20.53 4.34
N ALA A 264 3.93 -19.67 4.07
CA ALA A 264 2.67 -19.67 4.80
C ALA A 264 1.87 -20.96 4.56
N ASP A 265 1.90 -21.51 3.34
CA ASP A 265 1.29 -22.80 3.02
C ASP A 265 1.99 -23.96 3.76
N ARG A 266 3.31 -23.90 3.90
CA ARG A 266 4.10 -24.97 4.51
C ARG A 266 4.11 -24.94 6.04
N PHE A 267 4.26 -23.76 6.64
CA PHE A 267 4.45 -23.59 8.09
C PHE A 267 3.20 -23.04 8.80
N GLY A 268 2.19 -22.68 8.03
CA GLY A 268 0.95 -22.10 8.54
C GLY A 268 0.98 -20.57 8.65
N ALA A 269 -0.15 -19.95 8.34
CA ALA A 269 -0.31 -18.50 8.27
C ALA A 269 0.05 -17.77 9.57
N ARG A 270 -0.33 -18.32 10.73
CA ARG A 270 -0.07 -17.71 12.05
C ARG A 270 1.41 -17.70 12.40
N PHE A 271 2.07 -18.83 12.21
CA PHE A 271 3.52 -18.92 12.46
C PHE A 271 4.29 -17.94 11.58
N MET A 272 3.96 -17.89 10.28
CA MET A 272 4.64 -17.00 9.35
C MET A 272 4.39 -15.52 9.65
N ALA A 273 3.18 -15.16 10.09
CA ALA A 273 2.89 -13.80 10.52
C ALA A 273 3.75 -13.40 11.75
N ALA A 274 3.82 -14.26 12.77
CA ALA A 274 4.64 -14.01 13.96
C ALA A 274 6.14 -13.97 13.63
N ALA A 275 6.64 -14.92 12.82
CA ALA A 275 8.03 -14.96 12.38
C ALA A 275 8.42 -13.71 11.59
N SER A 276 7.52 -13.21 10.72
CA SER A 276 7.74 -11.95 10.01
C SER A 276 7.89 -10.75 10.96
N PHE A 277 7.09 -10.66 12.01
CA PHE A 277 7.23 -9.59 13.01
C PHE A 277 8.55 -9.64 13.77
N VAL A 278 8.97 -10.83 14.23
CA VAL A 278 10.25 -11.00 14.91
C VAL A 278 11.40 -10.65 13.99
N GLY A 279 11.38 -11.20 12.76
CA GLY A 279 12.40 -10.91 11.76
C GLY A 279 12.42 -9.42 11.37
N LEU A 280 11.26 -8.78 11.24
CA LEU A 280 11.15 -7.36 10.91
C LEU A 280 11.75 -6.48 12.03
N SER A 281 11.47 -6.80 13.30
CA SER A 281 12.08 -6.11 14.43
C SER A 281 13.60 -6.24 14.41
N ALA A 282 14.13 -7.45 14.19
CA ALA A 282 15.56 -7.67 14.05
C ALA A 282 16.16 -6.89 12.86
N CYS A 283 15.45 -6.87 11.71
CA CYS A 283 15.91 -6.12 10.54
C CYS A 283 15.98 -4.62 10.80
N PHE A 284 15.04 -4.02 11.55
CA PHE A 284 15.12 -2.61 11.92
C PHE A 284 16.36 -2.30 12.79
N LEU A 285 16.74 -3.20 13.69
CA LEU A 285 17.97 -3.05 14.47
C LEU A 285 19.21 -3.20 13.58
N VAL A 286 19.22 -4.13 12.62
CA VAL A 286 20.31 -4.26 11.64
C VAL A 286 20.41 -3.02 10.74
N LEU A 287 19.29 -2.46 10.31
CA LEU A 287 19.26 -1.21 9.55
C LEU A 287 19.93 -0.05 10.28
N GLN A 288 19.75 0.05 11.60
CA GLN A 288 20.39 1.08 12.40
C GLN A 288 21.92 1.02 12.32
N LEU A 289 22.48 -0.19 12.26
CA LEU A 289 23.92 -0.40 12.11
C LEU A 289 24.41 -0.17 10.66
N ALA A 290 23.53 -0.39 9.69
CA ALA A 290 23.85 -0.33 8.28
C ALA A 290 23.70 1.07 7.64
N VAL A 291 23.00 2.00 8.29
CA VAL A 291 22.61 3.32 7.72
C VAL A 291 23.80 4.11 7.18
N HIS A 292 24.99 3.99 7.78
CA HIS A 292 26.19 4.71 7.36
C HIS A 292 27.07 3.94 6.36
N SER A 293 26.63 2.77 5.89
CA SER A 293 27.44 1.89 5.02
C SER A 293 26.73 1.65 3.68
N GLY A 294 27.30 2.16 2.58
CA GLY A 294 26.67 2.19 1.26
C GLY A 294 26.10 0.85 0.77
N ILE A 295 26.90 -0.23 0.75
CA ILE A 295 26.44 -1.55 0.28
C ILE A 295 25.59 -2.26 1.35
N MET A 296 25.96 -2.11 2.61
CA MET A 296 25.24 -2.79 3.70
C MET A 296 23.79 -2.28 3.83
N ILE A 297 23.55 -0.98 3.59
CA ILE A 297 22.20 -0.42 3.65
C ILE A 297 21.30 -0.99 2.53
N GLU A 298 21.81 -1.19 1.32
CA GLU A 298 21.07 -1.76 0.20
C GLU A 298 20.61 -3.19 0.53
N LEU A 299 21.54 -4.03 1.02
CA LEU A 299 21.24 -5.42 1.41
C LEU A 299 20.31 -5.50 2.63
N ALA A 300 20.54 -4.64 3.64
CA ALA A 300 19.71 -4.58 4.83
C ALA A 300 18.27 -4.15 4.49
N LEU A 301 18.08 -3.20 3.58
CA LEU A 301 16.77 -2.78 3.09
C LEU A 301 16.07 -3.87 2.28
N ALA A 302 16.79 -4.58 1.40
CA ALA A 302 16.24 -5.73 0.69
C ALA A 302 15.78 -6.83 1.66
N LEU A 303 16.59 -7.13 2.67
CA LEU A 303 16.23 -8.12 3.70
C LEU A 303 15.03 -7.65 4.52
N THR A 304 15.02 -6.38 4.97
CA THR A 304 13.93 -5.80 5.75
C THR A 304 12.60 -5.90 5.03
N SER A 305 12.55 -5.46 3.77
CA SER A 305 11.32 -5.53 2.99
C SER A 305 10.93 -6.97 2.65
N GLY A 306 11.91 -7.83 2.34
CA GLY A 306 11.67 -9.25 2.10
C GLY A 306 11.03 -9.94 3.29
N VAL A 307 11.58 -9.76 4.47
CA VAL A 307 11.05 -10.31 5.73
C VAL A 307 9.69 -9.70 6.07
N ALA A 308 9.52 -8.38 5.90
CA ALA A 308 8.25 -7.71 6.12
C ALA A 308 7.14 -8.30 5.24
N GLN A 309 7.42 -8.54 3.97
CA GLN A 309 6.42 -9.02 3.02
C GLN A 309 6.05 -10.50 3.18
N LEU A 310 6.72 -11.27 4.02
CA LEU A 310 6.26 -12.61 4.43
C LEU A 310 4.92 -12.54 5.19
N PHE A 311 4.66 -11.43 5.89
CA PHE A 311 3.44 -11.20 6.65
C PHE A 311 2.19 -11.12 5.76
N PHE A 312 2.27 -10.39 4.66
CA PHE A 312 1.09 -10.00 3.89
C PHE A 312 0.27 -11.22 3.36
N PRO A 313 0.88 -12.19 2.63
CA PRO A 313 0.14 -13.38 2.19
C PRO A 313 -0.33 -14.25 3.36
N ALA A 314 0.44 -14.33 4.45
CA ALA A 314 0.07 -15.08 5.64
C ALA A 314 -1.19 -14.48 6.31
N GLN A 315 -1.26 -13.15 6.47
CA GLN A 315 -2.42 -12.46 7.02
C GLN A 315 -3.66 -12.66 6.14
N GLN A 316 -3.50 -12.53 4.82
CA GLN A 316 -4.59 -12.73 3.87
C GLN A 316 -5.16 -14.16 3.93
N ALA A 317 -4.29 -15.17 3.93
CA ALA A 317 -4.68 -16.58 4.05
C ALA A 317 -5.36 -16.85 5.39
N GLY A 318 -4.82 -16.32 6.49
CA GLY A 318 -5.41 -16.45 7.81
C GLY A 318 -6.83 -15.91 7.88
N LEU A 319 -7.05 -14.68 7.39
CA LEU A 319 -8.39 -14.07 7.35
C LEU A 319 -9.36 -14.84 6.44
N ALA A 320 -8.89 -15.31 5.29
CA ALA A 320 -9.71 -16.07 4.36
C ALA A 320 -10.17 -17.42 4.94
N ASN A 321 -9.34 -18.06 5.75
CA ASN A 321 -9.64 -19.33 6.42
C ASN A 321 -10.54 -19.15 7.64
N ASP A 322 -10.31 -18.09 8.42
CA ASP A 322 -11.09 -17.83 9.63
C ASP A 322 -12.52 -17.31 9.32
N PHE A 323 -12.71 -16.66 8.17
CA PHE A 323 -14.01 -16.08 7.77
C PHE A 323 -14.42 -16.50 6.35
N PRO A 324 -14.66 -17.80 6.09
CA PRO A 324 -14.91 -18.30 4.73
C PRO A 324 -16.18 -17.72 4.11
N SER A 325 -17.25 -17.51 4.89
CA SER A 325 -18.53 -16.94 4.45
C SER A 325 -18.46 -15.42 4.20
N ARG A 326 -17.47 -14.71 4.78
CA ARG A 326 -17.31 -13.26 4.70
C ARG A 326 -15.91 -12.83 4.22
N ARG A 327 -15.27 -13.72 3.46
CA ARG A 327 -13.89 -13.55 2.99
C ARG A 327 -13.66 -12.20 2.32
N ALA A 328 -14.53 -11.81 1.39
CA ALA A 328 -14.38 -10.55 0.64
C ALA A 328 -14.44 -9.32 1.56
N THR A 329 -15.39 -9.30 2.50
CA THR A 329 -15.53 -8.21 3.48
C THR A 329 -14.30 -8.11 4.38
N MET A 330 -13.81 -9.25 4.90
CA MET A 330 -12.62 -9.25 5.78
C MET A 330 -11.36 -8.81 5.06
N LEU A 331 -11.19 -9.18 3.79
CA LEU A 331 -10.06 -8.73 2.99
C LEU A 331 -10.16 -7.23 2.65
N ALA A 332 -11.37 -6.70 2.42
CA ALA A 332 -11.57 -5.26 2.23
C ALA A 332 -11.24 -4.47 3.51
N TRP A 333 -11.68 -4.94 4.68
CA TRP A 333 -11.33 -4.32 5.96
C TRP A 333 -9.84 -4.43 6.28
N ASN A 334 -9.20 -5.53 5.90
CA ASN A 334 -7.75 -5.68 6.02
C ASN A 334 -6.99 -4.62 5.19
N ASN A 335 -7.51 -4.26 4.02
CA ASN A 335 -6.96 -3.17 3.24
C ASN A 335 -7.18 -1.79 3.91
N SER A 336 -8.32 -1.56 4.53
CA SER A 336 -8.56 -0.35 5.34
C SER A 336 -7.62 -0.29 6.55
N ALA A 337 -7.38 -1.43 7.21
CA ALA A 337 -6.41 -1.56 8.31
C ALA A 337 -4.97 -1.27 7.85
N LEU A 338 -4.60 -1.67 6.63
CA LEU A 338 -3.32 -1.33 6.00
C LEU A 338 -3.15 0.20 5.92
N PHE A 339 -4.14 0.91 5.36
CA PHE A 339 -4.04 2.36 5.21
C PHE A 339 -4.16 3.11 6.54
N LEU A 340 -4.92 2.59 7.52
CA LEU A 340 -4.89 3.10 8.89
C LEU A 340 -3.46 3.04 9.46
N GLY A 341 -2.79 1.90 9.29
CA GLY A 341 -1.43 1.74 9.77
C GLY A 341 -0.42 2.61 9.01
N ILE A 342 -0.57 2.81 7.70
CA ILE A 342 0.26 3.76 6.94
C ILE A 342 0.12 5.18 7.52
N GLY A 343 -1.11 5.62 7.80
CA GLY A 343 -1.38 6.93 8.40
C GLY A 343 -0.77 7.07 9.80
N LEU A 344 -1.00 6.08 10.67
CA LEU A 344 -0.40 6.03 12.00
C LEU A 344 1.13 5.98 11.94
N GLY A 345 1.69 5.21 11.01
CA GLY A 345 3.13 5.11 10.78
C GLY A 345 3.75 6.45 10.39
N SER A 346 3.08 7.21 9.52
CA SER A 346 3.51 8.57 9.18
C SER A 346 3.54 9.50 10.41
N LEU A 347 2.51 9.43 11.27
CA LEU A 347 2.43 10.27 12.47
C LEU A 347 3.45 9.84 13.53
N VAL A 348 3.47 8.57 13.90
CA VAL A 348 4.35 8.04 14.96
C VAL A 348 5.82 8.11 14.51
N GLY A 349 6.09 7.72 13.25
CA GLY A 349 7.44 7.84 12.67
C GLY A 349 7.92 9.29 12.60
N GLY A 350 7.01 10.23 12.29
CA GLY A 350 7.32 11.66 12.28
C GLY A 350 7.70 12.20 13.66
N GLN A 351 6.96 11.79 14.69
CA GLN A 351 7.31 12.14 16.07
C GLN A 351 8.67 11.55 16.48
N ALA A 352 8.92 10.28 16.14
CA ALA A 352 10.18 9.63 16.43
C ALA A 352 11.36 10.32 15.73
N VAL A 353 11.20 10.67 14.45
CA VAL A 353 12.22 11.42 13.68
C VAL A 353 12.45 12.81 14.29
N GLY A 354 11.40 13.50 14.72
CA GLY A 354 11.51 14.80 15.39
C GLY A 354 12.22 14.74 16.72
N PHE A 355 12.09 13.61 17.45
CA PHE A 355 12.70 13.44 18.78
C PHE A 355 14.16 12.99 18.71
N GLY A 356 14.52 12.05 17.85
CA GLY A 356 15.86 11.45 17.83
C GLY A 356 16.30 10.97 16.44
N GLY A 357 15.80 11.61 15.37
CA GLY A 357 16.20 11.31 14.02
C GLY A 357 15.69 9.96 13.49
N PHE A 358 16.27 9.51 12.40
CA PHE A 358 15.88 8.27 11.75
C PHE A 358 16.17 7.02 12.61
N GLU A 359 17.19 7.08 13.46
CA GLU A 359 17.51 6.00 14.40
C GLU A 359 16.39 5.77 15.42
N ALA A 360 15.83 6.84 16.00
CA ALA A 360 14.69 6.75 16.90
C ALA A 360 13.44 6.19 16.19
N ASN A 361 13.26 6.50 14.90
CA ASN A 361 12.19 5.92 14.10
C ASN A 361 12.38 4.42 13.87
N LEU A 362 13.60 3.97 13.61
CA LEU A 362 13.93 2.53 13.49
C LEU A 362 13.65 1.77 14.78
N LEU A 363 14.06 2.31 15.94
CA LEU A 363 13.78 1.72 17.26
C LEU A 363 12.28 1.67 17.56
N THR A 364 11.56 2.74 17.26
CA THR A 364 10.10 2.81 17.41
C THR A 364 9.41 1.76 16.52
N SER A 365 9.83 1.65 15.26
CA SER A 365 9.33 0.64 14.32
C SER A 365 9.62 -0.79 14.77
N ALA A 366 10.80 -1.03 15.37
CA ALA A 366 11.17 -2.32 15.96
C ALA A 366 10.25 -2.67 17.16
N GLY A 367 9.99 -1.70 18.03
CA GLY A 367 9.07 -1.86 19.16
C GLY A 367 7.64 -2.15 18.72
N ILE A 368 7.14 -1.47 17.69
CA ILE A 368 5.82 -1.72 17.09
C ILE A 368 5.76 -3.14 16.49
N ALA A 369 6.81 -3.58 15.80
CA ALA A 369 6.87 -4.93 15.27
C ALA A 369 6.84 -6.00 16.39
N LEU A 370 7.56 -5.79 17.50
CA LEU A 370 7.48 -6.69 18.66
C LEU A 370 6.08 -6.72 19.28
N ALA A 371 5.41 -5.57 19.41
CA ALA A 371 4.02 -5.52 19.86
C ALA A 371 3.09 -6.28 18.92
N GLY A 372 3.32 -6.19 17.60
CA GLY A 372 2.61 -6.96 16.58
C GLY A 372 2.79 -8.48 16.75
N CYS A 373 4.01 -8.93 17.05
CA CYS A 373 4.29 -10.34 17.36
C CYS A 373 3.50 -10.82 18.58
N MET A 374 3.53 -10.07 19.68
CA MET A 374 2.80 -10.41 20.92
C MET A 374 1.30 -10.53 20.64
N ILE A 375 0.71 -9.57 19.95
CA ILE A 375 -0.73 -9.59 19.64
C ILE A 375 -1.07 -10.78 18.71
N THR A 376 -0.25 -11.07 17.71
CA THR A 376 -0.45 -12.21 16.80
C THR A 376 -0.39 -13.54 17.54
N GLY A 377 0.51 -13.67 18.54
CA GLY A 377 0.62 -14.86 19.40
C GLY A 377 -0.54 -15.03 20.38
N ILE A 378 -1.09 -13.95 20.92
CA ILE A 378 -2.18 -13.97 21.92
C ILE A 378 -3.55 -14.14 21.24
N VAL A 379 -3.74 -13.68 20.02
CA VAL A 379 -5.01 -13.72 19.28
C VAL A 379 -5.27 -15.12 18.73
N VAL A 380 -5.55 -16.06 19.62
CA VAL A 380 -6.21 -17.32 19.25
C VAL A 380 -7.71 -17.14 19.55
N PRO A 381 -8.58 -16.94 18.53
CA PRO A 381 -10.03 -16.98 18.79
C PRO A 381 -10.38 -18.39 19.27
N ALA A 382 -11.21 -18.48 20.33
CA ALA A 382 -11.79 -19.76 20.68
C ALA A 382 -12.50 -20.35 19.45
N PRO A 383 -12.37 -21.64 19.15
CA PRO A 383 -13.00 -22.28 17.99
C PRO A 383 -14.50 -21.98 17.84
N GLY A 384 -15.22 -21.80 18.95
CA GLY A 384 -16.64 -21.43 18.97
C GLY A 384 -16.95 -20.01 18.49
N ALA A 385 -16.10 -19.03 18.76
CA ALA A 385 -16.33 -17.63 18.34
C ALA A 385 -16.26 -17.45 16.81
N ILE A 386 -15.43 -18.25 16.15
CA ILE A 386 -15.32 -18.26 14.67
C ILE A 386 -16.55 -18.96 14.07
N GLN A 387 -17.05 -20.04 14.70
CA GLN A 387 -18.26 -20.73 14.23
C GLN A 387 -19.51 -19.86 14.37
N GLU A 388 -19.65 -19.09 15.45
CA GLU A 388 -20.74 -18.12 15.60
C GLU A 388 -20.68 -16.99 14.58
N ALA A 389 -19.49 -16.44 14.32
CA ALA A 389 -19.30 -15.39 13.32
C ALA A 389 -19.57 -15.85 11.87
N ASN A 390 -19.51 -17.16 11.62
CA ASN A 390 -19.74 -17.77 10.31
C ASN A 390 -21.15 -18.35 10.15
N ARG A 391 -22.05 -18.26 11.15
CA ARG A 391 -23.44 -18.67 10.98
C ARG A 391 -24.13 -17.76 9.94
N PRO A 392 -24.80 -18.34 8.92
CA PRO A 392 -25.63 -17.55 8.03
C PRO A 392 -26.76 -16.92 8.85
N VAL A 393 -27.01 -15.63 8.62
CA VAL A 393 -28.15 -14.86 9.15
C VAL A 393 -29.37 -15.19 8.34
#